data_7832a5289f395909c1e1a54e1ee35dda
#
_entry.id   7832a5289f395909c1e1a54e1ee35dda
#
_cell.length_a   1.000
_cell.length_b   1.000
_cell.length_c   1.000
_cell.angle_alpha   90.00
_cell.angle_beta   90.00
_cell.angle_gamma   90.00
#
_symmetry.space_group_name_H-M   'P 1'
#
loop_
_entity.id
_entity.type
_entity.pdbx_description
1 polymer ?
#
loop_
_entity_poly.entity_id
_entity_poly.type
_entity_poly.pdbx_seq_one_letter_code
_entity_poly.pdbx_strand_id
1 'polypeptide(L)'
;MRKTTTVRAAAAASAALFLATACTSQRGQDDKDAAADGACRGQQTTGITDKSIKLGGIYPLSGPASAYGTISKGISAYFKHVNDKGGIDGRTVEFIVRDDGYQPPKAVEEARRLVEQEKVFAVFQTLGTPSTAAVWDYLGKRKVPQPFVATGASVWGTDDKHPWTTGWQPNYIAEARVYAKYLKEEKPKAEVAVLYQNDDFGKDLLGGFKKAVAGSGIKVVAEESYEVTDPSVSAQMTSLARSRADVLLDVTTPKFGSQALAADAKNTKWNPLHIVNNVSSSASVLKPVGFKNVQGVVSATYFKDPADPQWADDAEMKTYREALREHAPGSDPANQFNAYGWAAASSLHKALDAMKCPTREGLRDAVRNLKGVEVDMLLPGVTLSTGPDDAFPIETMQLMRFKGERWQLFGKPVDTRKEFGPLAK
;
A
#
# COMPACT_ATOMS: atom_id res chain seq x y z
N MET A 1 -75.28 17.83 71.67
CA MET A 1 -76.41 17.89 70.68
C MET A 1 -75.78 17.37 69.40
N ARG A 2 -76.09 16.12 69.07
CA ARG A 2 -76.96 15.71 67.94
C ARG A 2 -76.45 16.25 66.60
N LYS A 3 -76.14 15.50 65.56
CA LYS A 3 -76.65 14.23 64.97
C LYS A 3 -75.62 13.78 63.93
N THR A 4 -75.16 12.55 63.89
CA THR A 4 -75.53 11.41 63.00
C THR A 4 -75.88 11.80 61.54
N THR A 5 -75.13 11.19 60.58
CA THR A 5 -75.67 10.14 59.72
C THR A 5 -74.58 9.75 58.66
N THR A 6 -74.05 8.58 58.73
CA THR A 6 -74.08 7.38 57.84
C THR A 6 -74.24 7.63 56.33
N VAL A 7 -73.39 7.00 55.53
CA VAL A 7 -73.40 5.68 54.82
C VAL A 7 -72.96 5.87 53.34
N ARG A 8 -72.10 5.22 52.82
CA ARG A 8 -71.91 3.97 52.04
C ARG A 8 -70.74 4.03 51.07
N ALA A 9 -69.99 3.03 51.18
CA ALA A 9 -69.07 2.30 50.36
C ALA A 9 -69.23 2.34 48.83
N ALA A 10 -68.12 2.39 48.11
CA ALA A 10 -67.86 1.60 46.91
C ALA A 10 -66.35 1.46 46.71
N ALA A 11 -65.96 0.23 46.50
CA ALA A 11 -64.58 -0.23 46.30
C ALA A 11 -64.13 0.01 44.87
N ALA A 12 -62.86 0.34 44.62
CA ALA A 12 -62.15 -0.04 43.42
C ALA A 12 -60.65 0.06 43.62
N ALA A 13 -60.04 -1.08 43.48
CA ALA A 13 -58.74 -1.53 42.98
C ALA A 13 -57.50 -0.64 43.07
N SER A 14 -56.53 -1.20 43.79
CA SER A 14 -55.16 -0.82 43.95
C SER A 14 -54.33 -0.92 42.64
N ALA A 15 -53.50 0.07 42.39
CA ALA A 15 -52.29 -0.11 41.60
C ALA A 15 -51.15 0.58 42.32
N ALA A 16 -50.29 -0.21 42.91
CA ALA A 16 -49.06 0.23 43.55
C ALA A 16 -48.00 0.53 42.50
N LEU A 17 -47.58 1.79 42.35
CA LEU A 17 -46.39 2.20 41.62
C LEU A 17 -45.20 2.12 42.57
N PHE A 18 -44.30 1.19 42.31
CA PHE A 18 -42.95 1.18 42.89
C PHE A 18 -42.06 2.16 42.13
N LEU A 19 -41.72 3.26 42.75
CA LEU A 19 -40.63 4.15 42.33
C LEU A 19 -39.30 3.53 42.76
N ALA A 20 -38.61 2.88 41.82
CA ALA A 20 -37.21 2.50 41.98
C ALA A 20 -36.36 3.69 41.58
N THR A 21 -35.77 4.38 42.54
CA THR A 21 -34.67 5.35 42.32
C THR A 21 -33.44 4.60 41.88
N ALA A 22 -33.15 4.56 40.58
CA ALA A 22 -31.88 4.12 40.06
C ALA A 22 -30.88 5.28 40.10
N CYS A 23 -29.85 5.17 40.91
CA CYS A 23 -28.65 5.98 40.86
C CYS A 23 -27.99 5.77 39.50
N THR A 24 -28.16 6.72 38.56
CA THR A 24 -27.38 6.81 37.36
C THR A 24 -26.02 7.39 37.72
N SER A 25 -25.02 6.52 37.83
CA SER A 25 -23.63 6.90 37.70
C SER A 25 -23.42 7.43 36.28
N GLN A 26 -23.10 8.70 36.20
CA GLN A 26 -22.63 9.36 34.97
C GLN A 26 -21.34 8.67 34.53
N ARG A 27 -21.47 7.70 33.63
CA ARG A 27 -20.37 7.21 32.79
C ARG A 27 -20.48 7.91 31.46
N GLY A 28 -19.33 8.35 30.97
CA GLY A 28 -19.07 9.19 29.83
C GLY A 28 -19.94 8.92 28.61
N GLN A 29 -20.21 9.99 27.95
CA GLN A 29 -20.88 10.11 26.68
C GLN A 29 -19.88 9.59 25.63
N ASP A 30 -19.86 8.29 25.46
CA ASP A 30 -19.06 7.60 24.44
C ASP A 30 -20.03 7.06 23.39
N ASP A 31 -19.81 7.53 22.17
CA ASP A 31 -20.15 6.95 20.88
C ASP A 31 -21.52 6.27 20.78
N LYS A 32 -22.49 7.03 20.25
CA LYS A 32 -23.60 6.39 19.57
C LYS A 32 -23.02 5.75 18.32
N ASP A 33 -22.70 4.47 18.44
CA ASP A 33 -22.33 3.61 17.33
C ASP A 33 -23.37 3.76 16.20
N ALA A 34 -22.88 3.87 14.95
CA ALA A 34 -23.69 3.80 13.77
C ALA A 34 -24.69 2.65 13.91
N ALA A 35 -25.98 2.93 13.80
CA ALA A 35 -27.03 1.93 13.96
C ALA A 35 -26.84 0.85 12.90
N ALA A 36 -26.09 -0.20 13.25
CA ALA A 36 -25.86 -1.33 12.38
C ALA A 36 -27.21 -2.03 12.16
N ASP A 37 -27.63 -2.08 10.90
CA ASP A 37 -28.74 -2.93 10.45
C ASP A 37 -28.54 -4.34 11.02
N GLY A 38 -29.59 -5.10 11.28
CA GLY A 38 -29.51 -6.38 12.01
C GLY A 38 -28.39 -7.33 11.56
N ALA A 39 -27.98 -7.26 10.28
CA ALA A 39 -26.86 -8.02 9.71
C ALA A 39 -25.46 -7.60 10.22
N CYS A 40 -25.29 -6.38 10.70
CA CYS A 40 -24.00 -5.81 11.14
C CYS A 40 -23.83 -5.81 12.67
N ARG A 41 -24.83 -6.35 13.38
CA ARG A 41 -24.87 -6.31 14.84
C ARG A 41 -23.72 -7.13 15.46
N GLY A 42 -23.01 -6.52 16.42
CA GLY A 42 -21.92 -7.17 17.13
C GLY A 42 -20.56 -7.17 16.43
N GLN A 43 -20.45 -6.51 15.28
CA GLN A 43 -19.17 -6.30 14.58
C GLN A 43 -18.43 -5.07 15.14
N GLN A 44 -17.12 -4.95 14.80
CA GLN A 44 -16.24 -3.92 15.34
C GLN A 44 -16.40 -2.59 14.61
N THR A 45 -16.85 -1.55 15.32
CA THR A 45 -17.06 -0.19 14.79
C THR A 45 -16.03 0.82 15.29
N THR A 46 -15.02 0.40 16.07
CA THR A 46 -14.00 1.31 16.59
C THR A 46 -13.33 2.10 15.46
N GLY A 47 -13.31 3.42 15.61
CA GLY A 47 -12.67 4.35 14.64
C GLY A 47 -13.51 4.69 13.42
N ILE A 48 -14.77 4.24 13.37
CA ILE A 48 -15.76 4.67 12.38
C ILE A 48 -17.05 5.09 13.08
N THR A 49 -17.59 6.23 12.69
CA THR A 49 -18.85 6.80 13.20
C THR A 49 -19.73 7.22 12.02
N ASP A 50 -20.90 7.77 12.29
CA ASP A 50 -21.77 8.33 11.24
C ASP A 50 -21.17 9.57 10.56
N LYS A 51 -20.11 10.18 11.16
CA LYS A 51 -19.52 11.44 10.66
C LYS A 51 -18.05 11.33 10.29
N SER A 52 -17.37 10.28 10.71
CA SER A 52 -15.90 10.19 10.53
C SER A 52 -15.39 8.76 10.39
N ILE A 53 -14.28 8.64 9.69
CA ILE A 53 -13.45 7.42 9.59
C ILE A 53 -12.05 7.81 10.00
N LYS A 54 -11.48 7.16 11.02
CA LYS A 54 -10.13 7.41 11.51
C LYS A 54 -9.20 6.31 11.02
N LEU A 55 -8.22 6.67 10.18
CA LEU A 55 -7.22 5.77 9.62
C LEU A 55 -5.86 6.08 10.19
N GLY A 56 -5.06 5.06 10.44
CA GLY A 56 -3.64 5.18 10.74
C GLY A 56 -2.78 4.72 9.57
N GLY A 57 -1.55 5.24 9.47
CA GLY A 57 -0.56 4.77 8.51
C GLY A 57 0.84 4.82 9.12
N ILE A 58 1.69 3.85 8.79
CA ILE A 58 3.06 3.73 9.30
C ILE A 58 4.02 3.79 8.12
N TYR A 59 4.92 4.77 8.14
CA TYR A 59 5.85 5.08 7.04
C TYR A 59 7.23 5.42 7.57
N PRO A 60 8.31 5.17 6.81
CA PRO A 60 9.63 5.70 7.13
C PRO A 60 9.69 7.19 6.72
N LEU A 61 9.32 8.09 7.63
CA LEU A 61 9.46 9.53 7.42
C LEU A 61 10.90 9.99 7.64
N SER A 62 11.69 9.19 8.32
CA SER A 62 13.10 9.37 8.61
C SER A 62 13.94 8.16 8.19
N GLY A 63 15.28 8.27 8.27
CA GLY A 63 16.18 7.16 7.99
C GLY A 63 16.41 6.85 6.50
N PRO A 64 17.04 5.71 6.19
CA PRO A 64 17.51 5.37 4.83
C PRO A 64 16.41 5.24 3.78
N ALA A 65 15.18 4.89 4.21
CA ALA A 65 14.02 4.71 3.33
C ALA A 65 13.08 5.95 3.31
N SER A 66 13.51 7.10 3.84
CA SER A 66 12.66 8.28 4.02
C SER A 66 12.07 8.87 2.74
N ALA A 67 12.64 8.57 1.57
CA ALA A 67 12.03 8.95 0.29
C ALA A 67 10.59 8.45 0.15
N TYR A 68 10.28 7.28 0.70
CA TYR A 68 8.92 6.72 0.72
C TYR A 68 7.94 7.48 1.60
N GLY A 69 8.40 8.28 2.55
CA GLY A 69 7.54 9.12 3.39
C GLY A 69 6.66 10.07 2.57
N THR A 70 7.08 10.39 1.34
CA THR A 70 6.30 11.18 0.37
C THR A 70 4.95 10.53 0.02
N ILE A 71 4.83 9.21 0.09
CA ILE A 71 3.58 8.48 -0.16
C ILE A 71 2.45 8.97 0.76
N SER A 72 2.75 9.18 2.04
CA SER A 72 1.76 9.66 3.01
C SER A 72 1.20 11.04 2.68
N LYS A 73 1.95 11.88 1.96
CA LYS A 73 1.49 13.20 1.50
C LYS A 73 0.45 13.07 0.38
N GLY A 74 0.67 12.15 -0.57
CA GLY A 74 -0.30 11.84 -1.62
C GLY A 74 -1.61 11.29 -1.05
N ILE A 75 -1.53 10.39 -0.07
CA ILE A 75 -2.70 9.86 0.65
C ILE A 75 -3.45 10.97 1.39
N SER A 76 -2.72 11.81 2.14
CA SER A 76 -3.33 12.92 2.89
C SER A 76 -4.01 13.93 1.97
N ALA A 77 -3.41 14.23 0.82
CA ALA A 77 -3.99 15.13 -0.17
C ALA A 77 -5.28 14.55 -0.75
N TYR A 78 -5.31 13.24 -1.06
CA TYR A 78 -6.53 12.57 -1.53
C TYR A 78 -7.67 12.67 -0.53
N PHE A 79 -7.44 12.29 0.73
CA PHE A 79 -8.51 12.31 1.73
C PHE A 79 -9.00 13.74 2.06
N LYS A 80 -8.10 14.74 2.07
CA LYS A 80 -8.54 16.14 2.22
C LYS A 80 -9.41 16.57 1.05
N HIS A 81 -9.00 16.29 -0.18
CA HIS A 81 -9.79 16.57 -1.37
C HIS A 81 -11.18 15.89 -1.34
N VAL A 82 -11.25 14.64 -0.88
CA VAL A 82 -12.53 13.94 -0.70
C VAL A 82 -13.36 14.58 0.41
N ASN A 83 -12.74 14.96 1.52
CA ASN A 83 -13.43 15.64 2.64
C ASN A 83 -14.05 16.96 2.21
N ASP A 84 -13.38 17.75 1.37
CA ASP A 84 -13.92 19.02 0.83
C ASP A 84 -15.15 18.80 -0.07
N LYS A 85 -15.30 17.58 -0.59
CA LYS A 85 -16.46 17.15 -1.39
C LYS A 85 -17.55 16.44 -0.57
N GLY A 86 -17.44 16.42 0.75
CA GLY A 86 -18.43 15.82 1.65
C GLY A 86 -18.04 14.48 2.25
N GLY A 87 -16.80 14.03 2.02
CA GLY A 87 -16.25 12.81 2.60
C GLY A 87 -16.65 11.53 1.85
N ILE A 88 -16.47 10.39 2.50
CA ILE A 88 -16.84 9.06 2.00
C ILE A 88 -18.17 8.66 2.65
N ASP A 89 -19.21 8.52 1.87
CA ASP A 89 -20.57 8.21 2.37
C ASP A 89 -20.98 9.17 3.53
N GLY A 90 -20.69 10.50 3.34
CA GLY A 90 -20.97 11.52 4.33
C GLY A 90 -20.03 11.58 5.54
N ARG A 91 -18.99 10.75 5.57
CA ARG A 91 -18.00 10.68 6.65
C ARG A 91 -16.70 11.35 6.25
N THR A 92 -16.19 12.26 7.08
CA THR A 92 -14.83 12.80 6.90
C THR A 92 -13.77 11.76 7.25
N VAL A 93 -12.68 11.72 6.50
CA VAL A 93 -11.54 10.83 6.76
C VAL A 93 -10.46 11.60 7.51
N GLU A 94 -10.11 11.13 8.70
CA GLU A 94 -8.92 11.54 9.45
C GLU A 94 -7.80 10.53 9.19
N PHE A 95 -6.65 10.99 8.68
CA PHE A 95 -5.50 10.11 8.41
C PHE A 95 -4.31 10.50 9.28
N ILE A 96 -3.96 9.61 10.22
CA ILE A 96 -2.88 9.78 11.20
C ILE A 96 -1.63 9.06 10.71
N VAL A 97 -0.55 9.81 10.45
CA VAL A 97 0.72 9.28 9.96
C VAL A 97 1.73 9.12 11.10
N ARG A 98 2.41 7.98 11.16
CA ARG A 98 3.43 7.66 12.14
C ARG A 98 4.75 7.28 11.47
N ASP A 99 5.88 7.69 12.09
CA ASP A 99 7.22 7.41 11.59
C ASP A 99 7.82 6.18 12.27
N ASP A 100 8.12 5.14 11.49
CA ASP A 100 8.86 3.97 11.97
C ASP A 100 10.35 3.99 11.60
N GLY A 101 10.81 4.94 10.77
CA GLY A 101 12.19 4.99 10.27
C GLY A 101 12.64 3.72 9.54
N TYR A 102 11.68 2.93 9.04
CA TYR A 102 11.91 1.59 8.45
C TYR A 102 12.48 0.59 9.47
N GLN A 103 12.06 0.69 10.73
CA GLN A 103 12.53 -0.16 11.84
C GLN A 103 11.37 -0.98 12.39
N PRO A 104 11.37 -2.32 12.22
CA PRO A 104 10.28 -3.18 12.66
C PRO A 104 9.87 -3.01 14.13
N PRO A 105 10.79 -2.87 15.11
CA PRO A 105 10.40 -2.64 16.51
C PRO A 105 9.62 -1.34 16.69
N LYS A 106 10.01 -0.27 15.99
CA LYS A 106 9.33 1.02 16.05
C LYS A 106 7.96 0.96 15.36
N ALA A 107 7.85 0.20 14.25
CA ALA A 107 6.56 -0.06 13.62
C ALA A 107 5.55 -0.70 14.59
N VAL A 108 6.00 -1.66 15.42
CA VAL A 108 5.15 -2.28 16.46
C VAL A 108 4.71 -1.26 17.52
N GLU A 109 5.60 -0.38 17.95
CA GLU A 109 5.26 0.69 18.90
C GLU A 109 4.20 1.63 18.32
N GLU A 110 4.40 2.09 17.07
CA GLU A 110 3.48 3.01 16.41
C GLU A 110 2.12 2.34 16.08
N ALA A 111 2.12 1.05 15.71
CA ALA A 111 0.88 0.30 15.55
C ALA A 111 0.07 0.22 16.87
N ARG A 112 0.74 0.01 18.01
CA ARG A 112 0.08 0.03 19.31
C ARG A 112 -0.50 1.40 19.64
N ARG A 113 0.22 2.49 19.37
CA ARG A 113 -0.29 3.86 19.55
C ARG A 113 -1.53 4.10 18.70
N LEU A 114 -1.49 3.76 17.42
CA LEU A 114 -2.63 3.91 16.52
C LEU A 114 -3.86 3.13 16.99
N VAL A 115 -3.68 1.89 17.46
CA VAL A 115 -4.80 1.04 17.87
C VAL A 115 -5.30 1.36 19.27
N GLU A 116 -4.39 1.54 20.25
CA GLU A 116 -4.75 1.62 21.65
C GLU A 116 -5.03 3.05 22.14
N GLN A 117 -4.36 4.05 21.57
CA GLN A 117 -4.53 5.45 21.95
C GLN A 117 -5.43 6.20 20.98
N GLU A 118 -5.10 6.16 19.65
CA GLU A 118 -5.85 6.87 18.62
C GLU A 118 -7.15 6.18 18.23
N LYS A 119 -7.30 4.87 18.55
CA LYS A 119 -8.51 4.08 18.27
C LYS A 119 -8.86 4.08 16.76
N VAL A 120 -7.87 3.90 15.89
CA VAL A 120 -8.08 3.89 14.44
C VAL A 120 -8.98 2.75 13.98
N PHE A 121 -9.73 2.98 12.91
CA PHE A 121 -10.57 1.99 12.26
C PHE A 121 -9.73 0.93 11.54
N ALA A 122 -8.70 1.38 10.83
CA ALA A 122 -7.77 0.52 10.11
C ALA A 122 -6.35 1.12 10.12
N VAL A 123 -5.33 0.28 9.95
CA VAL A 123 -3.94 0.71 9.69
C VAL A 123 -3.66 0.52 8.20
N PHE A 124 -3.77 1.61 7.45
CA PHE A 124 -3.74 1.64 5.99
C PHE A 124 -2.32 1.87 5.46
N GLN A 125 -1.92 1.10 4.46
CA GLN A 125 -0.66 1.32 3.74
C GLN A 125 0.58 1.27 4.65
N THR A 126 0.65 0.34 5.62
CA THR A 126 1.93 0.09 6.33
C THR A 126 3.01 -0.20 5.31
N LEU A 127 4.12 0.56 5.36
CA LEU A 127 5.14 0.51 4.34
C LEU A 127 6.34 -0.36 4.73
N GLY A 128 6.78 -1.16 3.78
CA GLY A 128 7.95 -2.00 3.87
C GLY A 128 7.66 -3.41 4.41
N THR A 129 8.28 -4.41 3.79
CA THR A 129 8.05 -5.81 4.12
C THR A 129 8.36 -6.14 5.58
N PRO A 130 9.54 -5.77 6.13
CA PRO A 130 9.84 -6.10 7.52
C PRO A 130 8.96 -5.38 8.54
N SER A 131 8.62 -4.10 8.30
CA SER A 131 7.73 -3.33 9.18
C SER A 131 6.30 -3.88 9.18
N THR A 132 5.79 -4.25 7.98
CA THR A 132 4.46 -4.85 7.83
C THR A 132 4.37 -6.20 8.51
N ALA A 133 5.37 -7.06 8.34
CA ALA A 133 5.43 -8.37 9.00
C ALA A 133 5.49 -8.25 10.53
N ALA A 134 6.20 -7.27 11.05
CA ALA A 134 6.32 -7.07 12.50
C ALA A 134 4.99 -6.71 13.19
N VAL A 135 4.07 -6.03 12.49
CA VAL A 135 2.77 -5.62 13.06
C VAL A 135 1.63 -6.56 12.72
N TRP A 136 1.82 -7.48 11.82
CA TRP A 136 0.84 -8.38 11.23
C TRP A 136 0.00 -9.14 12.25
N ASP A 137 0.68 -9.93 13.09
CA ASP A 137 0.05 -10.72 14.15
C ASP A 137 -0.71 -9.86 15.16
N TYR A 138 -0.13 -8.71 15.56
CA TYR A 138 -0.74 -7.80 16.51
C TYR A 138 -2.07 -7.25 15.99
N LEU A 139 -2.08 -6.74 14.76
CA LEU A 139 -3.27 -6.19 14.14
C LEU A 139 -4.33 -7.28 13.91
N GLY A 140 -3.91 -8.46 13.44
CA GLY A 140 -4.80 -9.60 13.21
C GLY A 140 -5.51 -10.08 14.49
N LYS A 141 -4.76 -10.25 15.60
CA LYS A 141 -5.31 -10.60 16.91
C LYS A 141 -6.30 -9.58 17.45
N ARG A 142 -6.12 -8.29 17.12
CA ARG A 142 -7.01 -7.19 17.51
C ARG A 142 -8.15 -6.96 16.52
N LYS A 143 -8.22 -7.74 15.43
CA LYS A 143 -9.18 -7.58 14.33
C LYS A 143 -9.16 -6.16 13.76
N VAL A 144 -7.98 -5.58 13.63
CA VAL A 144 -7.78 -4.29 12.99
C VAL A 144 -7.38 -4.53 11.54
N PRO A 145 -8.16 -4.08 10.55
CA PRO A 145 -7.80 -4.22 9.15
C PRO A 145 -6.46 -3.53 8.85
N GLN A 146 -5.64 -4.20 8.06
CA GLN A 146 -4.40 -3.68 7.47
C GLN A 146 -4.54 -3.75 5.95
N PRO A 147 -5.41 -2.91 5.35
CA PRO A 147 -5.70 -2.98 3.94
C PRO A 147 -4.58 -2.36 3.11
N PHE A 148 -4.31 -2.98 1.96
CA PHE A 148 -3.48 -2.42 0.90
C PHE A 148 -2.07 -2.04 1.36
N VAL A 149 -1.37 -2.94 2.06
CA VAL A 149 -0.02 -2.67 2.55
C VAL A 149 0.93 -2.25 1.42
N ALA A 150 1.84 -1.32 1.71
CA ALA A 150 2.81 -0.79 0.74
C ALA A 150 4.04 -1.69 0.63
N THR A 151 3.82 -2.91 0.20
CA THR A 151 4.82 -3.92 -0.12
C THR A 151 4.23 -4.99 -1.02
N GLY A 152 5.02 -5.47 -1.98
CA GLY A 152 4.64 -6.54 -2.90
C GLY A 152 5.08 -7.93 -2.45
N ALA A 153 5.42 -8.15 -1.18
CA ALA A 153 5.82 -9.48 -0.71
C ALA A 153 4.69 -10.52 -0.91
N SER A 154 5.06 -11.73 -1.29
CA SER A 154 4.13 -12.78 -1.68
C SER A 154 3.22 -13.26 -0.55
N VAL A 155 3.63 -13.08 0.69
CA VAL A 155 2.87 -13.50 1.88
C VAL A 155 1.54 -12.76 2.07
N TRP A 156 1.37 -11.54 1.55
CA TRP A 156 0.15 -10.75 1.77
C TRP A 156 -1.09 -11.28 1.03
N GLY A 157 -0.92 -12.14 0.07
CA GLY A 157 -1.99 -12.69 -0.76
C GLY A 157 -2.25 -14.17 -0.58
N THR A 158 -1.38 -14.89 0.13
CA THR A 158 -1.40 -16.36 0.19
C THR A 158 -1.67 -16.92 1.57
N ASP A 159 -1.69 -16.11 2.63
CA ASP A 159 -1.83 -16.59 4.00
C ASP A 159 -3.26 -16.44 4.53
N ASP A 160 -3.97 -17.58 4.61
CA ASP A 160 -5.32 -17.65 5.18
C ASP A 160 -5.34 -17.42 6.71
N LYS A 161 -4.17 -17.46 7.38
CA LYS A 161 -4.06 -17.19 8.82
C LYS A 161 -4.16 -15.71 9.15
N HIS A 162 -3.94 -14.84 8.17
CA HIS A 162 -3.94 -13.40 8.35
C HIS A 162 -4.98 -12.69 7.47
N PRO A 163 -6.26 -12.99 7.63
CA PRO A 163 -7.34 -12.48 6.78
C PRO A 163 -7.55 -10.95 6.89
N TRP A 164 -6.87 -10.29 7.85
CA TRP A 164 -6.98 -8.86 8.11
C TRP A 164 -5.97 -8.01 7.33
N THR A 165 -5.03 -8.64 6.64
CA THR A 165 -3.98 -7.98 5.84
C THR A 165 -4.16 -8.29 4.37
N THR A 166 -4.01 -7.29 3.52
CA THR A 166 -4.12 -7.42 2.06
C THR A 166 -3.06 -6.57 1.39
N GLY A 167 -2.36 -7.11 0.40
CA GLY A 167 -1.45 -6.38 -0.46
C GLY A 167 -2.17 -5.34 -1.33
N TRP A 168 -1.42 -4.49 -2.02
CA TRP A 168 -1.98 -3.55 -2.99
C TRP A 168 -1.23 -3.59 -4.33
N GLN A 169 0.05 -3.26 -4.30
CA GLN A 169 0.90 -3.25 -5.49
C GLN A 169 1.13 -4.67 -6.04
N PRO A 170 1.55 -4.80 -7.30
CA PRO A 170 1.91 -6.10 -7.86
C PRO A 170 2.89 -6.86 -6.97
N ASN A 171 2.66 -8.16 -6.90
CA ASN A 171 3.53 -9.04 -6.14
C ASN A 171 4.95 -9.07 -6.72
N TYR A 172 5.98 -9.14 -5.87
CA TYR A 172 7.39 -9.13 -6.30
C TYR A 172 7.76 -10.34 -7.19
N ILE A 173 7.12 -11.50 -6.97
CA ILE A 173 7.30 -12.65 -7.86
C ILE A 173 6.68 -12.38 -9.23
N ALA A 174 5.53 -11.72 -9.28
CA ALA A 174 4.88 -11.30 -10.53
C ALA A 174 5.74 -10.28 -11.29
N GLU A 175 6.26 -9.28 -10.60
CA GLU A 175 7.21 -8.30 -11.17
C GLU A 175 8.45 -8.99 -11.75
N ALA A 176 9.05 -9.91 -11.01
CA ALA A 176 10.20 -10.70 -11.45
C ALA A 176 9.90 -11.51 -12.73
N ARG A 177 8.69 -12.07 -12.85
CA ARG A 177 8.23 -12.79 -14.05
C ARG A 177 8.13 -11.87 -15.27
N VAL A 178 7.71 -10.62 -15.09
CA VAL A 178 7.67 -9.60 -16.16
C VAL A 178 9.09 -9.32 -16.68
N TYR A 179 10.06 -9.12 -15.80
CA TYR A 179 11.45 -8.93 -16.20
C TYR A 179 12.05 -10.17 -16.87
N ALA A 180 11.76 -11.35 -16.35
CA ALA A 180 12.21 -12.61 -16.94
C ALA A 180 11.62 -12.83 -18.35
N LYS A 181 10.33 -12.51 -18.56
CA LYS A 181 9.69 -12.55 -19.87
C LYS A 181 10.39 -11.61 -20.85
N TYR A 182 10.60 -10.36 -20.45
CA TYR A 182 11.32 -9.38 -21.25
C TYR A 182 12.71 -9.88 -21.68
N LEU A 183 13.48 -10.41 -20.74
CA LEU A 183 14.82 -10.92 -21.05
C LEU A 183 14.79 -12.17 -21.94
N LYS A 184 13.82 -13.06 -21.80
CA LYS A 184 13.65 -14.20 -22.69
C LYS A 184 13.41 -13.79 -24.14
N GLU A 185 12.73 -12.68 -24.36
CA GLU A 185 12.43 -12.12 -25.70
C GLU A 185 13.63 -11.36 -26.27
N GLU A 186 14.25 -10.49 -25.46
CA GLU A 186 15.29 -9.56 -25.94
C GLU A 186 16.73 -10.08 -25.80
N LYS A 187 17.01 -10.89 -24.79
CA LYS A 187 18.34 -11.42 -24.43
C LYS A 187 18.26 -12.87 -23.93
N PRO A 188 17.88 -13.85 -24.76
CA PRO A 188 17.55 -15.22 -24.31
C PRO A 188 18.71 -16.03 -23.72
N LYS A 189 19.95 -15.51 -23.81
CA LYS A 189 21.15 -16.11 -23.26
C LYS A 189 21.88 -15.22 -22.25
N ALA A 190 21.18 -14.20 -21.71
CA ALA A 190 21.79 -13.22 -20.83
C ALA A 190 22.43 -13.85 -19.59
N GLU A 191 23.60 -13.34 -19.23
CA GLU A 191 24.18 -13.48 -17.91
C GLU A 191 23.70 -12.30 -17.05
N VAL A 192 23.15 -12.60 -15.87
CA VAL A 192 22.49 -11.63 -14.99
C VAL A 192 23.24 -11.54 -13.67
N ALA A 193 23.65 -10.33 -13.29
CA ALA A 193 24.09 -10.00 -11.95
C ALA A 193 22.91 -9.41 -11.16
N VAL A 194 22.77 -9.71 -9.87
CA VAL A 194 21.65 -9.25 -9.04
C VAL A 194 22.19 -8.57 -7.78
N LEU A 195 21.75 -7.32 -7.57
CA LEU A 195 21.88 -6.63 -6.29
C LEU A 195 20.53 -6.67 -5.58
N TYR A 196 20.46 -7.11 -4.31
CA TYR A 196 19.19 -7.21 -3.62
C TYR A 196 19.27 -6.86 -2.13
N GLN A 197 18.18 -6.31 -1.57
CA GLN A 197 18.06 -6.10 -0.13
C GLN A 197 17.93 -7.45 0.58
N ASN A 198 18.67 -7.67 1.66
CA ASN A 198 18.71 -8.94 2.39
C ASN A 198 17.51 -9.09 3.35
N ASP A 199 16.32 -9.03 2.80
CA ASP A 199 15.05 -9.30 3.50
C ASP A 199 14.08 -10.03 2.58
N ASP A 200 12.84 -10.22 3.02
CA ASP A 200 11.83 -10.93 2.23
C ASP A 200 11.44 -10.17 0.95
N PHE A 201 11.58 -8.83 0.90
CA PHE A 201 11.40 -8.07 -0.33
C PHE A 201 12.40 -8.50 -1.41
N GLY A 202 13.69 -8.41 -1.09
CA GLY A 202 14.74 -8.75 -2.05
C GLY A 202 14.75 -10.23 -2.42
N LYS A 203 14.50 -11.10 -1.44
CA LYS A 203 14.48 -12.56 -1.63
C LYS A 203 13.30 -13.03 -2.48
N ASP A 204 12.11 -12.43 -2.33
CA ASP A 204 10.94 -12.74 -3.14
C ASP A 204 11.19 -12.43 -4.62
N LEU A 205 11.73 -11.24 -4.92
CA LEU A 205 12.01 -10.85 -6.29
C LEU A 205 13.14 -11.70 -6.89
N LEU A 206 14.25 -11.89 -6.18
CA LEU A 206 15.35 -12.74 -6.61
C LEU A 206 14.90 -14.20 -6.85
N GLY A 207 14.17 -14.78 -5.89
CA GLY A 207 13.65 -16.14 -5.98
C GLY A 207 12.64 -16.29 -7.13
N GLY A 208 11.75 -15.32 -7.28
CA GLY A 208 10.79 -15.24 -8.39
C GLY A 208 11.49 -15.18 -9.75
N PHE A 209 12.52 -14.35 -9.86
CA PHE A 209 13.31 -14.23 -11.09
C PHE A 209 14.05 -15.53 -11.43
N LYS A 210 14.78 -16.11 -10.48
CA LYS A 210 15.46 -17.39 -10.66
C LYS A 210 14.52 -18.50 -11.11
N LYS A 211 13.36 -18.59 -10.47
CA LYS A 211 12.32 -19.57 -10.85
C LYS A 211 11.77 -19.31 -12.26
N ALA A 212 11.55 -18.03 -12.59
CA ALA A 212 11.01 -17.65 -13.88
C ALA A 212 11.99 -17.92 -15.05
N VAL A 213 13.31 -17.81 -14.84
CA VAL A 213 14.32 -18.09 -15.88
C VAL A 213 14.81 -19.54 -15.88
N ALA A 214 14.40 -20.37 -14.94
CA ALA A 214 14.81 -21.76 -14.87
C ALA A 214 14.45 -22.50 -16.17
N GLY A 215 15.41 -23.32 -16.66
CA GLY A 215 15.25 -24.05 -17.93
C GLY A 215 15.36 -23.21 -19.19
N SER A 216 15.61 -21.88 -19.08
CA SER A 216 15.93 -21.00 -20.22
C SER A 216 17.46 -20.89 -20.40
N GLY A 217 17.90 -20.15 -21.43
CA GLY A 217 19.31 -19.85 -21.63
C GLY A 217 19.88 -18.78 -20.67
N ILE A 218 19.03 -18.11 -19.88
CA ILE A 218 19.40 -17.02 -18.98
C ILE A 218 19.99 -17.60 -17.70
N LYS A 219 21.09 -17.01 -17.22
CA LYS A 219 21.80 -17.47 -16.02
C LYS A 219 22.03 -16.32 -15.04
N VAL A 220 21.73 -16.53 -13.77
CA VAL A 220 22.18 -15.63 -12.70
C VAL A 220 23.62 -16.06 -12.35
N VAL A 221 24.59 -15.19 -12.64
CA VAL A 221 26.03 -15.48 -12.53
C VAL A 221 26.70 -14.81 -11.33
N ALA A 222 26.07 -13.77 -10.77
CA ALA A 222 26.54 -13.08 -9.57
C ALA A 222 25.38 -12.54 -8.75
N GLU A 223 25.50 -12.59 -7.44
CA GLU A 223 24.51 -12.12 -6.48
C GLU A 223 25.21 -11.42 -5.32
N GLU A 224 24.78 -10.22 -5.02
CA GLU A 224 25.25 -9.48 -3.85
C GLU A 224 24.07 -8.92 -3.09
N SER A 225 24.10 -9.06 -1.78
CA SER A 225 23.08 -8.49 -0.91
C SER A 225 23.59 -7.26 -0.16
N TYR A 226 22.64 -6.45 0.30
CA TYR A 226 22.92 -5.34 1.22
C TYR A 226 21.86 -5.29 2.33
N GLU A 227 22.23 -4.69 3.46
CA GLU A 227 21.31 -4.37 4.54
C GLU A 227 20.81 -2.94 4.41
N VAL A 228 19.55 -2.68 4.81
CA VAL A 228 19.00 -1.32 4.77
C VAL A 228 19.79 -0.32 5.63
N THR A 229 20.55 -0.82 6.60
CA THR A 229 21.43 -0.04 7.48
C THR A 229 22.80 0.20 6.90
N ASP A 230 23.15 -0.38 5.77
CA ASP A 230 24.45 -0.18 5.13
C ASP A 230 24.65 1.28 4.72
N PRO A 231 25.87 1.80 4.80
CA PRO A 231 26.16 3.14 4.35
C PRO A 231 26.07 3.29 2.83
N SER A 232 26.48 2.25 2.09
CA SER A 232 26.49 2.23 0.62
C SER A 232 26.53 0.80 0.06
N VAL A 233 26.25 0.68 -1.25
CA VAL A 233 26.37 -0.56 -2.03
C VAL A 233 27.59 -0.57 -2.96
N SER A 234 28.56 0.30 -2.71
CA SER A 234 29.74 0.44 -3.60
C SER A 234 30.59 -0.83 -3.68
N ALA A 235 30.75 -1.56 -2.58
CA ALA A 235 31.49 -2.83 -2.56
C ALA A 235 30.75 -3.91 -3.36
N GLN A 236 29.46 -4.04 -3.16
CA GLN A 236 28.60 -4.96 -3.89
C GLN A 236 28.63 -4.68 -5.39
N MET A 237 28.47 -3.43 -5.81
CA MET A 237 28.53 -3.03 -7.21
C MET A 237 29.91 -3.31 -7.83
N THR A 238 31.00 -3.12 -7.07
CA THR A 238 32.35 -3.47 -7.52
C THR A 238 32.51 -4.99 -7.71
N SER A 239 31.92 -5.78 -6.84
CA SER A 239 31.91 -7.25 -6.95
C SER A 239 31.11 -7.72 -8.16
N LEU A 240 29.86 -7.22 -8.32
CA LEU A 240 28.98 -7.55 -9.43
C LEU A 240 29.62 -7.20 -10.79
N ALA A 241 30.31 -6.06 -10.88
CA ALA A 241 31.00 -5.65 -12.11
C ALA A 241 32.09 -6.60 -12.59
N ARG A 242 32.67 -7.40 -11.69
CA ARG A 242 33.68 -8.43 -12.06
C ARG A 242 33.07 -9.59 -12.83
N SER A 243 31.78 -9.84 -12.66
CA SER A 243 31.07 -10.89 -13.40
C SER A 243 30.98 -10.58 -14.90
N ARG A 244 31.02 -9.28 -15.28
CA ARG A 244 30.77 -8.79 -16.64
C ARG A 244 29.42 -9.22 -17.22
N ALA A 245 28.45 -9.45 -16.35
CA ALA A 245 27.10 -9.85 -16.74
C ALA A 245 26.47 -8.87 -17.73
N ASP A 246 25.64 -9.37 -18.65
CA ASP A 246 24.94 -8.57 -19.65
C ASP A 246 23.84 -7.70 -19.08
N VAL A 247 23.33 -8.10 -17.91
CA VAL A 247 22.19 -7.48 -17.23
C VAL A 247 22.52 -7.29 -15.76
N LEU A 248 22.16 -6.13 -15.21
CA LEU A 248 22.07 -5.89 -13.78
C LEU A 248 20.61 -5.82 -13.39
N LEU A 249 20.15 -6.74 -12.55
CA LEU A 249 18.85 -6.69 -11.89
C LEU A 249 19.04 -6.04 -10.52
N ASP A 250 18.54 -4.82 -10.39
CA ASP A 250 18.68 -3.97 -9.20
C ASP A 250 17.40 -4.02 -8.37
N VAL A 251 17.45 -4.78 -7.26
CA VAL A 251 16.33 -5.00 -6.33
C VAL A 251 16.60 -4.23 -5.04
N THR A 252 16.50 -2.91 -5.15
CA THR A 252 16.89 -2.00 -4.07
C THR A 252 15.76 -1.07 -3.65
N THR A 253 15.91 -0.48 -2.47
CA THR A 253 15.13 0.68 -2.02
C THR A 253 15.76 2.00 -2.53
N PRO A 254 15.05 3.13 -2.56
CA PRO A 254 15.43 4.36 -3.29
C PRO A 254 16.86 4.86 -3.09
N LYS A 255 17.35 4.91 -1.85
CA LYS A 255 18.72 5.33 -1.55
C LYS A 255 19.76 4.47 -2.28
N PHE A 256 19.57 3.16 -2.19
CA PHE A 256 20.50 2.17 -2.73
C PHE A 256 20.35 2.02 -4.24
N GLY A 257 19.14 2.15 -4.78
CA GLY A 257 18.91 2.22 -6.22
C GLY A 257 19.62 3.42 -6.86
N SER A 258 19.54 4.61 -6.24
CA SER A 258 20.30 5.78 -6.70
C SER A 258 21.81 5.52 -6.65
N GLN A 259 22.31 4.84 -5.63
CA GLN A 259 23.74 4.51 -5.50
C GLN A 259 24.18 3.45 -6.53
N ALA A 260 23.37 2.43 -6.78
CA ALA A 260 23.64 1.41 -7.78
C ALA A 260 23.69 2.00 -9.19
N LEU A 261 22.69 2.82 -9.54
CA LEU A 261 22.66 3.56 -10.80
C LEU A 261 23.89 4.48 -10.97
N ALA A 262 24.29 5.18 -9.90
CA ALA A 262 25.47 6.04 -9.94
C ALA A 262 26.78 5.26 -10.08
N ALA A 263 26.88 4.08 -9.47
CA ALA A 263 28.04 3.20 -9.59
C ALA A 263 28.14 2.60 -11.00
N ASP A 264 27.02 2.18 -11.57
CA ASP A 264 26.91 1.68 -12.94
C ASP A 264 27.34 2.78 -13.94
N ALA A 265 26.75 3.95 -13.83
CA ALA A 265 27.06 5.09 -14.71
C ALA A 265 28.55 5.52 -14.70
N LYS A 266 29.27 5.30 -13.60
CA LYS A 266 30.70 5.59 -13.46
C LYS A 266 31.60 4.46 -13.98
N ASN A 267 31.05 3.28 -14.19
CA ASN A 267 31.84 2.13 -14.60
C ASN A 267 32.01 2.07 -16.12
N THR A 268 33.16 2.50 -16.62
CA THR A 268 33.45 2.48 -18.07
C THR A 268 33.80 1.09 -18.62
N LYS A 269 33.98 0.08 -17.76
CA LYS A 269 34.40 -1.30 -18.15
C LYS A 269 33.26 -2.29 -18.11
N TRP A 270 32.13 -1.93 -17.54
CA TRP A 270 30.92 -2.74 -17.43
C TRP A 270 29.71 -1.84 -17.70
N ASN A 271 28.92 -2.17 -18.68
CA ASN A 271 27.75 -1.42 -19.11
C ASN A 271 26.60 -2.41 -19.38
N PRO A 272 26.02 -2.96 -18.32
CA PRO A 272 24.93 -3.92 -18.45
C PRO A 272 23.63 -3.23 -18.85
N LEU A 273 22.66 -3.99 -19.36
CA LEU A 273 21.28 -3.56 -19.33
C LEU A 273 20.83 -3.46 -17.85
N HIS A 274 20.62 -2.25 -17.36
CA HIS A 274 20.20 -2.04 -15.99
C HIS A 274 18.67 -2.14 -15.89
N ILE A 275 18.17 -3.09 -15.11
CA ILE A 275 16.76 -3.24 -14.77
C ILE A 275 16.61 -2.89 -13.30
N VAL A 276 15.91 -1.80 -13.02
CA VAL A 276 15.59 -1.38 -11.64
C VAL A 276 14.16 -1.82 -11.29
N ASN A 277 13.99 -2.36 -10.10
CA ASN A 277 12.66 -2.76 -9.64
C ASN A 277 11.71 -1.56 -9.47
N ASN A 278 10.40 -1.83 -9.52
CA ASN A 278 9.38 -0.79 -9.53
C ASN A 278 9.47 0.18 -8.34
N VAL A 279 9.70 -0.33 -7.13
CA VAL A 279 9.70 0.52 -5.92
C VAL A 279 10.87 1.51 -5.85
N SER A 280 11.88 1.38 -6.72
CA SER A 280 13.00 2.32 -6.88
C SER A 280 13.00 3.05 -8.22
N SER A 281 11.93 2.93 -9.02
CA SER A 281 11.85 3.50 -10.36
C SER A 281 11.45 4.98 -10.42
N SER A 282 11.12 5.62 -9.28
CA SER A 282 10.76 7.03 -9.29
C SER A 282 11.84 7.91 -9.93
N ALA A 283 11.45 8.86 -10.78
CA ALA A 283 12.37 9.84 -11.36
C ALA A 283 13.17 10.58 -10.29
N SER A 284 12.65 10.71 -9.06
CA SER A 284 13.38 11.30 -7.92
C SER A 284 14.58 10.46 -7.47
N VAL A 285 14.59 9.15 -7.75
CA VAL A 285 15.72 8.23 -7.50
C VAL A 285 16.80 8.37 -8.58
N LEU A 286 16.39 8.62 -9.82
CA LEU A 286 17.28 8.76 -10.98
C LEU A 286 17.92 10.15 -11.06
N LYS A 287 17.20 11.19 -10.64
CA LYS A 287 17.60 12.60 -10.74
C LYS A 287 18.97 12.91 -10.10
N PRO A 288 19.32 12.39 -8.92
CA PRO A 288 20.65 12.61 -8.33
C PRO A 288 21.81 12.02 -9.14
N VAL A 289 21.54 10.98 -9.93
CA VAL A 289 22.54 10.36 -10.83
C VAL A 289 22.77 11.21 -12.08
N GLY A 290 21.79 12.03 -12.43
CA GLY A 290 21.73 12.81 -13.67
C GLY A 290 21.10 12.01 -14.79
N PHE A 291 20.03 12.53 -15.37
CA PHE A 291 19.20 11.80 -16.36
C PHE A 291 19.99 11.32 -17.58
N LYS A 292 21.02 12.03 -18.01
CA LYS A 292 21.91 11.60 -19.10
C LYS A 292 22.65 10.28 -18.82
N ASN A 293 22.85 9.95 -17.55
CA ASN A 293 23.61 8.79 -17.11
C ASN A 293 22.74 7.53 -16.90
N VAL A 294 21.43 7.67 -16.98
CA VAL A 294 20.46 6.57 -16.72
C VAL A 294 19.61 6.25 -17.95
N GLN A 295 20.09 6.66 -19.13
CA GLN A 295 19.41 6.37 -20.40
C GLN A 295 19.36 4.87 -20.67
N GLY A 296 18.18 4.36 -21.06
CA GLY A 296 18.00 2.94 -21.37
C GLY A 296 17.71 2.06 -20.19
N VAL A 297 17.79 2.56 -18.93
CA VAL A 297 17.36 1.82 -17.75
C VAL A 297 15.92 1.34 -17.93
N VAL A 298 15.63 0.11 -17.56
CA VAL A 298 14.31 -0.54 -17.73
C VAL A 298 13.69 -0.76 -16.35
N SER A 299 12.38 -0.64 -16.29
CA SER A 299 11.55 -1.03 -15.14
C SER A 299 10.16 -1.46 -15.62
N ALA A 300 9.24 -1.68 -14.70
CA ALA A 300 7.84 -1.90 -15.00
C ALA A 300 6.97 -1.05 -14.07
N THR A 301 5.78 -0.67 -14.55
CA THR A 301 4.82 0.11 -13.78
C THR A 301 3.40 -0.38 -13.99
N TYR A 302 2.49 0.02 -13.13
CA TYR A 302 1.05 -0.27 -13.18
C TYR A 302 0.22 0.99 -13.01
N PHE A 303 0.86 2.14 -12.81
CA PHE A 303 0.19 3.44 -12.63
C PHE A 303 0.81 4.52 -13.53
N LYS A 304 0.06 5.59 -13.76
CA LYS A 304 0.43 6.73 -14.60
C LYS A 304 1.59 7.49 -13.95
N ASP A 305 2.67 7.69 -14.68
CA ASP A 305 3.77 8.53 -14.22
C ASP A 305 3.38 10.01 -14.30
N PRO A 306 3.32 10.73 -13.16
CA PRO A 306 2.93 12.13 -13.16
C PRO A 306 3.94 13.06 -13.86
N ALA A 307 5.16 12.58 -14.13
CA ALA A 307 6.17 13.31 -14.91
C ALA A 307 6.01 13.13 -16.43
N ASP A 308 5.22 12.16 -16.90
CA ASP A 308 5.04 11.90 -18.32
C ASP A 308 3.99 12.82 -18.94
N PRO A 309 4.37 13.65 -19.95
CA PRO A 309 3.46 14.54 -20.65
C PRO A 309 2.26 13.87 -21.33
N GLN A 310 2.31 12.55 -21.62
CA GLN A 310 1.17 11.85 -22.20
C GLN A 310 -0.09 11.95 -21.31
N TRP A 311 0.08 12.13 -19.99
CA TRP A 311 -1.00 12.29 -19.01
C TRP A 311 -1.33 13.75 -18.69
N ALA A 312 -0.80 14.73 -19.45
CA ALA A 312 -0.99 16.14 -19.14
C ALA A 312 -2.48 16.56 -19.20
N ASP A 313 -3.24 15.96 -20.11
CA ASP A 313 -4.66 16.24 -20.31
C ASP A 313 -5.61 15.23 -19.64
N ASP A 314 -5.07 14.22 -18.98
CA ASP A 314 -5.85 13.26 -18.21
C ASP A 314 -6.58 13.95 -17.04
N ALA A 315 -7.88 13.72 -16.88
CA ALA A 315 -8.72 14.40 -15.90
C ALA A 315 -8.33 14.07 -14.46
N GLU A 316 -8.00 12.79 -14.20
CA GLU A 316 -7.57 12.32 -12.87
C GLU A 316 -6.22 12.93 -12.51
N MET A 317 -5.29 12.99 -13.48
CA MET A 317 -3.98 13.61 -13.31
C MET A 317 -4.09 15.12 -12.98
N LYS A 318 -5.02 15.84 -13.63
CA LYS A 318 -5.29 17.24 -13.33
C LYS A 318 -5.82 17.40 -11.88
N THR A 319 -6.82 16.59 -11.52
CA THR A 319 -7.39 16.57 -10.16
C THR A 319 -6.31 16.26 -9.11
N TYR A 320 -5.51 15.24 -9.32
CA TYR A 320 -4.39 14.89 -8.44
C TYR A 320 -3.42 16.06 -8.25
N ARG A 321 -2.97 16.70 -9.35
CA ARG A 321 -2.02 17.81 -9.29
C ARG A 321 -2.58 19.05 -8.58
N GLU A 322 -3.86 19.34 -8.78
CA GLU A 322 -4.58 20.45 -8.11
C GLU A 322 -4.69 20.17 -6.62
N ALA A 323 -5.22 19.02 -6.24
CA ALA A 323 -5.37 18.62 -4.85
C ALA A 323 -4.03 18.55 -4.10
N LEU A 324 -2.97 18.06 -4.74
CA LEU A 324 -1.65 18.02 -4.10
C LEU A 324 -1.10 19.43 -3.84
N ARG A 325 -1.29 20.37 -4.80
CA ARG A 325 -0.88 21.78 -4.61
C ARG A 325 -1.65 22.43 -3.46
N GLU A 326 -2.94 22.15 -3.32
CA GLU A 326 -3.80 22.72 -2.30
C GLU A 326 -3.53 22.12 -0.91
N HIS A 327 -3.50 20.81 -0.80
CA HIS A 327 -3.52 20.10 0.48
C HIS A 327 -2.14 19.61 0.97
N ALA A 328 -1.12 19.63 0.11
CA ALA A 328 0.25 19.27 0.44
C ALA A 328 1.25 20.29 -0.17
N PRO A 329 1.17 21.58 0.20
CA PRO A 329 2.02 22.62 -0.37
C PRO A 329 3.51 22.28 -0.16
N GLY A 330 4.31 22.50 -1.22
CA GLY A 330 5.74 22.15 -1.24
C GLY A 330 6.03 20.69 -1.62
N SER A 331 5.01 19.84 -1.82
CA SER A 331 5.20 18.54 -2.44
C SER A 331 5.33 18.68 -3.96
N ASP A 332 6.23 17.89 -4.56
CA ASP A 332 6.42 17.85 -6.01
C ASP A 332 5.33 16.97 -6.65
N PRO A 333 4.42 17.53 -7.48
CA PRO A 333 3.38 16.73 -8.14
C PRO A 333 3.94 15.74 -9.16
N ALA A 334 5.17 15.93 -9.64
CA ALA A 334 5.83 15.00 -10.55
C ALA A 334 6.47 13.80 -9.83
N ASN A 335 6.49 13.79 -8.51
CA ASN A 335 7.04 12.67 -7.74
C ASN A 335 6.06 11.50 -7.73
N GLN A 336 6.48 10.37 -8.30
CA GLN A 336 5.70 9.14 -8.39
C GLN A 336 5.21 8.60 -7.04
N PHE A 337 5.92 8.85 -5.95
CA PHE A 337 5.48 8.41 -4.61
C PHE A 337 4.21 9.15 -4.15
N ASN A 338 4.02 10.42 -4.52
CA ASN A 338 2.75 11.12 -4.28
C ASN A 338 1.61 10.48 -5.10
N ALA A 339 1.85 10.18 -6.37
CA ALA A 339 0.86 9.55 -7.26
C ALA A 339 0.49 8.13 -6.78
N TYR A 340 1.48 7.36 -6.33
CA TYR A 340 1.27 6.07 -5.67
C TYR A 340 0.33 6.21 -4.46
N GLY A 341 0.61 7.17 -3.57
CA GLY A 341 -0.22 7.42 -2.38
C GLY A 341 -1.65 7.81 -2.74
N TRP A 342 -1.83 8.65 -3.77
CA TRP A 342 -3.14 9.02 -4.30
C TRP A 342 -3.91 7.81 -4.81
N ALA A 343 -3.30 6.97 -5.65
CA ALA A 343 -3.93 5.76 -6.20
C ALA A 343 -4.30 4.76 -5.09
N ALA A 344 -3.44 4.57 -4.10
CA ALA A 344 -3.73 3.70 -2.96
C ALA A 344 -4.91 4.23 -2.13
N ALA A 345 -5.00 5.55 -1.91
CA ALA A 345 -6.10 6.17 -1.19
C ALA A 345 -7.42 6.08 -1.97
N SER A 346 -7.39 6.28 -3.31
CA SER A 346 -8.53 6.04 -4.19
C SER A 346 -9.01 4.59 -4.12
N SER A 347 -8.07 3.63 -4.05
CA SER A 347 -8.40 2.21 -3.87
C SER A 347 -9.13 1.93 -2.56
N LEU A 348 -8.66 2.53 -1.45
CA LEU A 348 -9.32 2.38 -0.16
C LEU A 348 -10.69 3.05 -0.15
N HIS A 349 -10.85 4.21 -0.79
CA HIS A 349 -12.14 4.88 -0.95
C HIS A 349 -13.15 3.93 -1.61
N LYS A 350 -12.80 3.32 -2.74
CA LYS A 350 -13.66 2.33 -3.42
C LYS A 350 -14.03 1.13 -2.54
N ALA A 351 -13.09 0.68 -1.71
CA ALA A 351 -13.37 -0.41 -0.78
C ALA A 351 -14.30 0.03 0.37
N LEU A 352 -14.16 1.27 0.87
CA LEU A 352 -15.05 1.84 1.88
C LEU A 352 -16.47 2.01 1.34
N ASP A 353 -16.63 2.51 0.11
CA ASP A 353 -17.93 2.61 -0.58
C ASP A 353 -18.60 1.24 -0.78
N ALA A 354 -17.80 0.19 -0.98
CA ALA A 354 -18.30 -1.16 -1.20
C ALA A 354 -18.63 -1.93 0.09
N MET A 355 -18.40 -1.35 1.27
CA MET A 355 -18.72 -2.01 2.53
C MET A 355 -20.23 -2.21 2.69
N LYS A 356 -20.63 -3.44 2.98
CA LYS A 356 -22.02 -3.74 3.34
C LYS A 356 -22.36 -3.27 4.76
N CYS A 357 -21.37 -3.26 5.64
CA CYS A 357 -21.46 -2.83 7.02
C CYS A 357 -20.33 -1.86 7.32
N PRO A 358 -20.60 -0.70 7.99
CA PRO A 358 -19.54 0.23 8.42
C PRO A 358 -18.79 -0.33 9.64
N THR A 359 -18.09 -1.42 9.46
CA THR A 359 -17.41 -2.21 10.47
C THR A 359 -16.04 -2.68 9.98
N ARG A 360 -15.16 -3.06 10.89
CA ARG A 360 -13.84 -3.62 10.51
C ARG A 360 -13.96 -4.89 9.68
N GLU A 361 -14.91 -5.74 10.03
CA GLU A 361 -15.27 -6.94 9.26
C GLU A 361 -15.78 -6.56 7.86
N GLY A 362 -16.63 -5.54 7.76
CA GLY A 362 -17.13 -5.04 6.49
C GLY A 362 -16.03 -4.53 5.56
N LEU A 363 -15.04 -3.80 6.10
CA LEU A 363 -13.87 -3.36 5.32
C LEU A 363 -13.01 -4.54 4.86
N ARG A 364 -12.71 -5.48 5.78
CA ARG A 364 -11.95 -6.69 5.42
C ARG A 364 -12.63 -7.43 4.27
N ASP A 365 -13.94 -7.63 4.36
CA ASP A 365 -14.70 -8.38 3.36
C ASP A 365 -14.79 -7.62 2.03
N ALA A 366 -14.93 -6.29 2.06
CA ALA A 366 -14.92 -5.46 0.86
C ALA A 366 -13.58 -5.53 0.13
N VAL A 367 -12.47 -5.37 0.85
CA VAL A 367 -11.10 -5.43 0.28
C VAL A 367 -10.79 -6.81 -0.32
N ARG A 368 -11.36 -7.88 0.21
CA ARG A 368 -11.16 -9.26 -0.28
C ARG A 368 -12.15 -9.69 -1.37
N ASN A 369 -13.03 -8.80 -1.83
CA ASN A 369 -14.06 -9.10 -2.83
C ASN A 369 -14.16 -8.05 -3.93
N LEU A 370 -13.06 -7.41 -4.30
CA LEU A 370 -13.00 -6.45 -5.40
C LEU A 370 -13.17 -7.17 -6.74
N LYS A 371 -13.90 -6.55 -7.68
CA LYS A 371 -14.20 -7.14 -8.99
C LYS A 371 -14.01 -6.13 -10.11
N GLY A 372 -12.80 -6.06 -10.69
CA GLY A 372 -12.49 -5.17 -11.79
C GLY A 372 -12.70 -3.69 -11.47
N VAL A 373 -12.36 -3.27 -10.24
CA VAL A 373 -12.58 -1.91 -9.78
C VAL A 373 -11.55 -0.98 -10.40
N GLU A 374 -12.03 0.01 -11.13
CA GLU A 374 -11.19 1.10 -11.66
C GLU A 374 -10.88 2.11 -10.57
N VAL A 375 -9.64 2.54 -10.50
CA VAL A 375 -9.17 3.54 -9.54
C VAL A 375 -8.27 4.56 -10.22
N ASP A 376 -8.28 5.77 -9.68
CA ASP A 376 -7.50 6.89 -10.19
C ASP A 376 -6.01 6.52 -10.29
N MET A 377 -5.37 7.08 -11.28
CA MET A 377 -3.93 6.98 -11.51
C MET A 377 -3.41 5.61 -11.94
N LEU A 378 -4.18 4.54 -11.95
CA LEU A 378 -3.74 3.29 -12.58
C LEU A 378 -3.67 3.43 -14.11
N LEU A 379 -2.81 2.62 -14.74
CA LEU A 379 -2.74 2.58 -16.19
C LEU A 379 -4.07 2.10 -16.78
N PRO A 380 -4.45 2.56 -17.98
CA PRO A 380 -5.65 2.07 -18.66
C PRO A 380 -5.67 0.53 -18.73
N GLY A 381 -6.77 -0.06 -18.30
CA GLY A 381 -6.96 -1.52 -18.24
C GLY A 381 -6.37 -2.21 -17.00
N VAL A 382 -5.68 -1.48 -16.13
CA VAL A 382 -5.30 -2.00 -14.81
C VAL A 382 -6.42 -1.74 -13.82
N THR A 383 -6.91 -2.80 -13.20
CA THR A 383 -8.02 -2.75 -12.24
C THR A 383 -7.69 -3.53 -10.97
N LEU A 384 -8.44 -3.27 -9.90
CA LEU A 384 -8.33 -4.05 -8.68
C LEU A 384 -9.28 -5.25 -8.74
N SER A 385 -8.75 -6.43 -8.49
CA SER A 385 -9.55 -7.66 -8.35
C SER A 385 -9.00 -8.53 -7.23
N THR A 386 -9.87 -8.96 -6.33
CA THR A 386 -9.54 -9.90 -5.24
C THR A 386 -10.62 -10.95 -5.10
N GLY A 387 -10.31 -12.04 -4.41
CA GLY A 387 -11.25 -13.14 -4.16
C GLY A 387 -10.80 -14.03 -3.01
N PRO A 388 -11.56 -15.07 -2.70
CA PRO A 388 -11.24 -16.00 -1.60
C PRO A 388 -9.86 -16.65 -1.73
N ASP A 389 -9.46 -16.95 -2.97
CA ASP A 389 -8.19 -17.63 -3.27
C ASP A 389 -7.13 -16.68 -3.85
N ASP A 390 -7.42 -15.39 -3.86
CA ASP A 390 -6.56 -14.38 -4.49
C ASP A 390 -6.72 -13.03 -3.81
N ALA A 391 -5.72 -12.62 -3.08
CA ALA A 391 -5.68 -11.34 -2.37
C ALA A 391 -4.61 -10.39 -2.93
N PHE A 392 -4.20 -10.56 -4.21
CA PHE A 392 -3.34 -9.62 -4.93
C PHE A 392 -4.19 -8.71 -5.81
N PRO A 393 -4.49 -7.47 -5.39
CA PRO A 393 -5.45 -6.62 -6.10
C PRO A 393 -4.99 -6.22 -7.49
N ILE A 394 -3.71 -6.01 -7.71
CA ILE A 394 -3.12 -5.57 -8.98
C ILE A 394 -2.17 -6.64 -9.49
N GLU A 395 -2.47 -7.18 -10.69
CA GLU A 395 -1.67 -8.22 -11.32
C GLU A 395 -1.21 -7.85 -12.74
N THR A 396 -1.45 -6.63 -13.17
CA THR A 396 -1.04 -6.15 -14.49
C THR A 396 0.06 -5.12 -14.38
N MET A 397 1.14 -5.31 -15.14
CA MET A 397 2.25 -4.36 -15.24
C MET A 397 2.61 -4.09 -16.70
N GLN A 398 3.16 -2.93 -16.98
CA GLN A 398 3.72 -2.60 -18.28
C GLN A 398 5.18 -2.17 -18.13
N LEU A 399 6.02 -2.64 -19.05
CA LEU A 399 7.43 -2.25 -19.13
C LEU A 399 7.56 -0.78 -19.47
N MET A 400 8.58 -0.16 -18.87
CA MET A 400 8.97 1.21 -19.16
C MET A 400 10.49 1.34 -19.29
N ARG A 401 10.94 2.28 -20.12
CA ARG A 401 12.36 2.58 -20.35
C ARG A 401 12.61 4.06 -20.15
N PHE A 402 13.68 4.37 -19.43
CA PHE A 402 14.05 5.77 -19.19
C PHE A 402 14.68 6.35 -20.46
N LYS A 403 14.09 7.43 -20.99
CA LYS A 403 14.56 8.11 -22.20
C LYS A 403 14.33 9.61 -22.11
N GLY A 404 15.39 10.37 -22.37
CA GLY A 404 15.39 11.81 -22.10
C GLY A 404 15.33 12.07 -20.58
N GLU A 405 14.24 12.63 -20.11
CA GLU A 405 14.03 12.97 -18.69
C GLU A 405 12.82 12.26 -18.05
N ARG A 406 12.31 11.22 -18.72
CA ARG A 406 11.09 10.54 -18.30
C ARG A 406 11.12 9.05 -18.60
N TRP A 407 10.23 8.34 -17.96
CA TRP A 407 9.87 6.97 -18.33
C TRP A 407 8.97 6.97 -19.57
N GLN A 408 9.24 6.08 -20.48
CA GLN A 408 8.39 5.81 -21.65
C GLN A 408 7.91 4.37 -21.60
N LEU A 409 6.60 4.19 -21.62
CA LEU A 409 5.99 2.87 -21.69
C LEU A 409 6.36 2.20 -23.00
N PHE A 410 6.60 0.90 -22.97
CA PHE A 410 6.80 0.08 -24.17
C PHE A 410 6.26 -1.34 -23.96
N GLY A 411 6.09 -2.07 -25.06
CA GLY A 411 5.44 -3.37 -25.03
C GLY A 411 3.95 -3.27 -24.68
N LYS A 412 3.30 -4.41 -24.56
CA LYS A 412 1.92 -4.51 -24.10
C LYS A 412 1.88 -4.68 -22.59
N PRO A 413 0.82 -4.24 -21.90
CA PRO A 413 0.59 -4.62 -20.51
C PRO A 413 0.59 -6.15 -20.36
N VAL A 414 1.23 -6.64 -19.32
CA VAL A 414 1.33 -8.05 -18.98
C VAL A 414 0.43 -8.32 -17.77
N ASP A 415 -0.68 -9.00 -17.97
CA ASP A 415 -1.49 -9.59 -16.91
C ASP A 415 -0.76 -10.85 -16.43
N THR A 416 -0.13 -10.74 -15.27
CA THR A 416 0.79 -11.78 -14.79
C THR A 416 0.07 -13.06 -14.41
N ARG A 417 -1.20 -12.96 -14.00
CA ARG A 417 -2.03 -14.12 -13.69
C ARG A 417 -2.41 -14.89 -14.94
N LYS A 418 -2.84 -14.19 -16.00
CA LYS A 418 -3.17 -14.82 -17.28
C LYS A 418 -1.94 -15.40 -17.96
N GLU A 419 -0.83 -14.67 -17.93
CA GLU A 419 0.41 -15.07 -18.62
C GLU A 419 1.13 -16.23 -17.92
N PHE A 420 1.17 -16.23 -16.59
CA PHE A 420 2.01 -17.15 -15.81
C PHE A 420 1.24 -18.06 -14.85
N GLY A 421 -0.09 -17.94 -14.82
CA GLY A 421 -0.93 -18.59 -13.82
C GLY A 421 -0.88 -17.94 -12.44
N PRO A 422 -1.75 -18.36 -11.52
CA PRO A 422 -1.78 -17.82 -10.17
C PRO A 422 -0.44 -18.05 -9.46
N LEU A 423 -0.13 -17.19 -8.50
CA LEU A 423 0.97 -17.44 -7.59
C LEU A 423 0.61 -18.67 -6.76
N ALA A 424 1.46 -19.69 -6.80
CA ALA A 424 1.23 -20.90 -6.00
C ALA A 424 1.21 -20.53 -4.51
N LYS A 425 0.20 -21.08 -3.79
CA LYS A 425 0.10 -21.03 -2.34
C LYS A 425 1.28 -21.73 -1.67
#